data_beb5db598858e40f6ff2c216e39c9f4f
#
_entry.id   beb5db598858e40f6ff2c216e39c9f4f
#
_cell.length_a   1.000
_cell.length_b   1.000
_cell.length_c   1.000
_cell.angle_alpha   90.00
_cell.angle_beta   90.00
_cell.angle_gamma   90.00
#
_symmetry.space_group_name_H-M   'P 1'
#
loop_
_entity.id
_entity.type
_entity.pdbx_description
1 polymer ?
#
loop_
_entity_poly.entity_id
_entity_poly.type
_entity_poly.pdbx_seq_one_letter_code
_entity_poly.pdbx_strand_id
1 'polypeptide(L)'
;FDNVDFSFISWMERFWLPLLEDRVTQEQMYVGTLANMIEHIRSGMTTTTDTAEGSYALPGALDAVDRAALESGMRAVLSFETTGRISEENARLGLEENVNFIKKAQARNNRVTGRIGVHTTFTCSTELLQKVCATADEIGAGVMMHMADDRYHVYDTTRRFGLRPTAYLEDIGFLRPDLILFHCSYLDPWKDPAIFKKYDVKIAHNPESNAIFGFWPDMMPFITAGVTVGLGTDGQTHSMFEIMRTAQMIHRIKYEDLEMLPDQQMLRMATIEGAKVLQMEDQIGSLEVGKKADIVLINDRSTVPLFEVNVANYLVGTCERVDVSTVVIDGQVVMKDGEFLLVDEDEVRAKTQAEAVKLWKVNGWPTP
;
A
#
# COMPACT_ATOMS: atom_id res chain seq x y z
N PHE A 1 17.57 -8.93 3.28
CA PHE A 1 17.05 -10.22 2.74
C PHE A 1 18.10 -10.99 1.90
N ASP A 2 19.33 -10.54 1.87
CA ASP A 2 20.39 -11.24 1.14
C ASP A 2 20.57 -12.66 1.70
N ASN A 3 20.48 -13.67 0.83
CA ASN A 3 20.65 -15.09 1.11
C ASN A 3 19.43 -15.84 1.74
N VAL A 4 18.20 -15.40 1.52
CA VAL A 4 17.02 -16.21 1.88
C VAL A 4 16.47 -16.86 0.62
N ASP A 5 16.82 -18.11 0.41
CA ASP A 5 16.44 -18.91 -0.77
C ASP A 5 15.08 -19.61 -0.51
N PHE A 6 14.01 -18.78 -0.37
CA PHE A 6 12.66 -19.27 -0.08
C PHE A 6 11.69 -18.90 -1.21
N SER A 7 10.75 -19.81 -1.50
CA SER A 7 9.53 -19.39 -2.19
C SER A 7 8.73 -18.41 -1.31
N PHE A 8 7.89 -17.59 -1.89
CA PHE A 8 7.12 -16.56 -1.18
C PHE A 8 6.39 -17.12 0.06
N ILE A 9 5.63 -18.21 -0.09
CA ILE A 9 4.91 -18.82 1.05
C ILE A 9 5.87 -19.34 2.12
N SER A 10 7.00 -19.93 1.72
CA SER A 10 8.02 -20.41 2.67
C SER A 10 8.69 -19.25 3.40
N TRP A 11 8.90 -18.11 2.73
CA TRP A 11 9.37 -16.88 3.32
C TRP A 11 8.37 -16.33 4.34
N MET A 12 7.08 -16.26 3.99
CA MET A 12 6.03 -15.85 4.93
C MET A 12 5.99 -16.73 6.17
N GLU A 13 5.88 -18.07 6.01
CA GLU A 13 5.70 -19.00 7.13
C GLU A 13 6.91 -19.14 8.04
N ARG A 14 8.13 -18.94 7.51
CA ARG A 14 9.37 -19.17 8.28
C ARG A 14 10.06 -17.90 8.74
N PHE A 15 9.80 -16.79 8.10
CA PHE A 15 10.46 -15.53 8.38
C PHE A 15 9.46 -14.42 8.75
N TRP A 16 8.61 -13.99 7.80
CA TRP A 16 7.79 -12.80 7.99
C TRP A 16 6.83 -12.94 9.18
N LEU A 17 5.94 -13.92 9.12
CA LEU A 17 4.92 -14.12 10.15
C LEU A 17 5.52 -14.37 11.53
N PRO A 18 6.39 -15.39 11.75
CA PRO A 18 6.81 -15.75 13.11
C PRO A 18 7.90 -14.83 13.68
N LEU A 19 8.68 -14.15 12.86
CA LEU A 19 9.84 -13.39 13.33
C LEU A 19 9.65 -11.87 13.28
N LEU A 20 8.71 -11.38 12.48
CA LEU A 20 8.36 -9.97 12.40
C LEU A 20 6.95 -9.72 12.90
N GLU A 21 5.93 -10.14 12.17
CA GLU A 21 4.53 -9.82 12.46
C GLU A 21 4.08 -10.27 13.87
N ASP A 22 4.46 -11.49 14.28
CA ASP A 22 4.09 -12.04 15.60
C ASP A 22 4.98 -11.54 16.75
N ARG A 23 5.88 -10.59 16.50
CA ARG A 23 6.83 -10.09 17.51
C ARG A 23 6.96 -8.58 17.58
N VAL A 24 6.54 -7.87 16.54
CA VAL A 24 6.63 -6.42 16.50
C VAL A 24 5.78 -5.78 17.61
N THR A 25 6.38 -4.84 18.32
CA THR A 25 5.70 -4.07 19.36
C THR A 25 5.10 -2.79 18.82
N GLN A 26 4.19 -2.15 19.55
CA GLN A 26 3.62 -0.85 19.17
C GLN A 26 4.71 0.22 18.96
N GLU A 27 5.76 0.26 19.81
CA GLU A 27 6.86 1.22 19.64
C GLU A 27 7.65 0.93 18.37
N GLN A 28 7.88 -0.33 18.02
CA GLN A 28 8.52 -0.71 16.76
C GLN A 28 7.67 -0.36 15.55
N MET A 29 6.34 -0.56 15.64
CA MET A 29 5.41 -0.10 14.59
C MET A 29 5.47 1.42 14.43
N TYR A 30 5.43 2.17 15.54
CA TYR A 30 5.51 3.63 15.49
C TYR A 30 6.80 4.12 14.81
N VAL A 31 7.97 3.68 15.30
CA VAL A 31 9.24 4.18 14.74
C VAL A 31 9.48 3.69 13.31
N GLY A 32 9.08 2.45 12.99
CA GLY A 32 9.16 1.90 11.64
C GLY A 32 8.27 2.66 10.66
N THR A 33 7.02 2.92 11.05
CA THR A 33 6.09 3.71 10.23
C THR A 33 6.59 5.15 10.05
N LEU A 34 7.08 5.79 11.11
CA LEU A 34 7.60 7.15 11.03
C LEU A 34 8.79 7.24 10.07
N ALA A 35 9.75 6.32 10.17
CA ALA A 35 10.88 6.25 9.26
C ALA A 35 10.43 6.02 7.80
N ASN A 36 9.46 5.13 7.59
CA ASN A 36 8.91 4.83 6.27
C ASN A 36 8.21 6.04 5.65
N MET A 37 7.39 6.75 6.43
CA MET A 37 6.70 7.96 5.98
C MET A 37 7.66 9.10 5.64
N ILE A 38 8.78 9.25 6.35
CA ILE A 38 9.85 10.19 6.01
C ILE A 38 10.44 9.86 4.63
N GLU A 39 10.76 8.61 4.35
CA GLU A 39 11.26 8.20 3.05
C GLU A 39 10.23 8.39 1.92
N HIS A 40 8.94 8.14 2.19
CA HIS A 40 7.86 8.43 1.26
C HIS A 40 7.77 9.94 0.95
N ILE A 41 7.79 10.81 1.97
CA ILE A 41 7.79 12.27 1.78
C ILE A 41 9.02 12.69 0.98
N ARG A 42 10.21 12.16 1.29
CA ARG A 42 11.45 12.43 0.56
C ARG A 42 11.36 12.10 -0.93
N SER A 43 10.56 11.10 -1.29
CA SER A 43 10.31 10.72 -2.69
C SER A 43 9.16 11.49 -3.35
N GLY A 44 8.54 12.46 -2.65
CA GLY A 44 7.43 13.25 -3.17
C GLY A 44 6.05 12.60 -3.02
N MET A 45 5.92 11.54 -2.24
CA MET A 45 4.60 11.00 -1.91
C MET A 45 3.93 11.86 -0.85
N THR A 46 2.69 12.26 -1.10
CA THR A 46 1.89 13.11 -0.21
C THR A 46 0.79 12.34 0.51
N THR A 47 0.43 11.18 -0.03
CA THR A 47 -0.61 10.31 0.54
C THR A 47 -0.16 8.86 0.47
N THR A 48 -0.36 8.12 1.55
CA THR A 48 -0.14 6.67 1.62
C THR A 48 -1.39 5.96 2.11
N THR A 49 -1.55 4.70 1.71
CA THR A 49 -2.44 3.77 2.40
C THR A 49 -1.61 2.65 2.99
N ASP A 50 -1.95 2.23 4.17
CA ASP A 50 -1.19 1.22 4.90
C ASP A 50 -2.14 0.19 5.51
N THR A 51 -1.74 -1.08 5.44
CA THR A 51 -2.35 -2.17 6.18
C THR A 51 -1.32 -2.67 7.18
N ALA A 52 -1.44 -2.16 8.40
CA ALA A 52 -0.47 -2.43 9.46
C ALA A 52 -0.55 -3.90 9.90
N GLU A 53 0.56 -4.60 9.80
CA GLU A 53 0.74 -5.98 10.23
C GLU A 53 1.42 -6.01 11.61
N GLY A 54 0.95 -6.83 12.51
CA GLY A 54 1.53 -6.90 13.86
C GLY A 54 0.57 -7.41 14.90
N SER A 55 0.20 -8.67 14.80
CA SER A 55 -0.77 -9.32 15.69
C SER A 55 -0.39 -9.26 17.17
N TYR A 56 0.91 -9.19 17.47
CA TYR A 56 1.41 -9.03 18.84
C TYR A 56 1.19 -7.62 19.41
N ALA A 57 1.08 -6.60 18.55
CA ALA A 57 0.90 -5.21 18.96
C ALA A 57 -0.56 -4.86 19.31
N LEU A 58 -1.51 -5.78 19.09
CA LEU A 58 -2.92 -5.58 19.45
C LEU A 58 -3.19 -5.66 20.94
N PRO A 59 -4.12 -4.87 21.49
CA PRO A 59 -4.77 -3.71 20.88
C PRO A 59 -3.87 -2.47 20.93
N GLY A 60 -4.07 -1.48 20.04
CA GLY A 60 -3.35 -0.21 20.02
C GLY A 60 -2.29 -0.11 18.91
N ALA A 61 -2.23 -1.07 18.01
CA ALA A 61 -1.34 -1.06 16.84
C ALA A 61 -1.59 0.16 15.95
N LEU A 62 -2.85 0.45 15.62
CA LEU A 62 -3.21 1.60 14.80
C LEU A 62 -3.02 2.94 15.50
N ASP A 63 -3.07 3.00 16.82
CA ASP A 63 -2.71 4.22 17.56
C ASP A 63 -1.22 4.57 17.39
N ALA A 64 -0.36 3.56 17.31
CA ALA A 64 1.07 3.74 17.06
C ALA A 64 1.34 4.25 15.63
N VAL A 65 0.68 3.64 14.63
CA VAL A 65 0.79 4.04 13.21
C VAL A 65 0.19 5.44 12.98
N ASP A 66 -0.96 5.75 13.59
CA ASP A 66 -1.61 7.06 13.57
C ASP A 66 -0.71 8.18 14.13
N ARG A 67 -0.06 7.90 15.26
CA ARG A 67 0.91 8.83 15.85
C ARG A 67 2.02 9.17 14.86
N ALA A 68 2.58 8.17 14.17
CA ALA A 68 3.62 8.39 13.16
C ALA A 68 3.11 9.23 11.98
N ALA A 69 1.89 8.95 11.49
CA ALA A 69 1.28 9.71 10.39
C ALA A 69 1.04 11.17 10.76
N LEU A 70 0.57 11.43 11.97
CA LEU A 70 0.35 12.80 12.46
C LEU A 70 1.67 13.56 12.64
N GLU A 71 2.69 12.91 13.17
CA GLU A 71 4.00 13.49 13.45
C GLU A 71 4.77 13.81 12.17
N SER A 72 4.78 12.89 11.19
CA SER A 72 5.40 13.10 9.88
C SER A 72 4.71 14.17 9.05
N GLY A 73 3.44 14.44 9.32
CA GLY A 73 2.59 15.30 8.49
C GLY A 73 2.04 14.63 7.23
N MET A 74 2.21 13.32 7.06
CA MET A 74 1.71 12.55 5.93
C MET A 74 0.18 12.48 5.92
N ARG A 75 -0.45 12.53 4.73
CA ARG A 75 -1.83 12.09 4.58
C ARG A 75 -1.84 10.58 4.54
N ALA A 76 -2.71 9.94 5.35
CA ALA A 76 -2.73 8.49 5.44
C ALA A 76 -4.15 7.91 5.48
N VAL A 77 -4.32 6.75 4.84
CA VAL A 77 -5.50 5.89 4.96
C VAL A 77 -5.03 4.60 5.63
N LEU A 78 -5.29 4.44 6.91
CA LEU A 78 -4.72 3.39 7.73
C LEU A 78 -5.71 2.24 7.94
N SER A 79 -5.19 1.04 8.02
CA SER A 79 -5.92 -0.15 8.43
C SER A 79 -5.04 -1.11 9.21
N PHE A 80 -5.65 -1.97 10.00
CA PHE A 80 -4.98 -3.10 10.62
C PHE A 80 -5.32 -4.39 9.83
N GLU A 81 -4.34 -5.22 9.61
CA GLU A 81 -4.51 -6.48 8.91
C GLU A 81 -5.23 -7.53 9.76
N THR A 82 -6.56 -7.55 9.66
CA THR A 82 -7.38 -8.56 10.35
C THR A 82 -7.11 -9.94 9.76
N THR A 83 -6.72 -10.88 10.61
CA THR A 83 -6.41 -12.26 10.22
C THR A 83 -6.93 -13.27 11.23
N GLY A 84 -7.43 -14.41 10.74
CA GLY A 84 -7.80 -15.57 11.57
C GLY A 84 -6.66 -16.57 11.78
N ARG A 85 -5.48 -16.27 11.29
CA ARG A 85 -4.32 -17.17 11.30
C ARG A 85 -3.91 -17.61 12.70
N ILE A 86 -3.93 -16.71 13.67
CA ILE A 86 -3.48 -16.97 15.04
C ILE A 86 -4.59 -17.59 15.87
N SER A 87 -5.74 -16.92 15.93
CA SER A 87 -6.92 -17.37 16.67
C SER A 87 -8.16 -16.55 16.30
N GLU A 88 -9.35 -17.05 16.65
CA GLU A 88 -10.61 -16.30 16.54
C GLU A 88 -10.59 -15.03 17.38
N GLU A 89 -9.97 -15.06 18.56
CA GLU A 89 -9.81 -13.90 19.43
C GLU A 89 -8.92 -12.84 18.78
N ASN A 90 -7.82 -13.22 18.16
CA ASN A 90 -6.96 -12.29 17.43
C ASN A 90 -7.70 -11.66 16.22
N ALA A 91 -8.49 -12.45 15.48
CA ALA A 91 -9.35 -11.95 14.42
C ALA A 91 -10.36 -10.91 14.94
N ARG A 92 -10.97 -11.20 16.09
CA ARG A 92 -11.92 -10.27 16.75
C ARG A 92 -11.22 -8.96 17.13
N LEU A 93 -10.06 -9.04 17.77
CA LEU A 93 -9.27 -7.87 18.18
C LEU A 93 -8.82 -7.05 16.95
N GLY A 94 -8.36 -7.67 15.88
CA GLY A 94 -7.97 -6.98 14.65
C GLY A 94 -9.12 -6.23 13.99
N LEU A 95 -10.32 -6.82 13.95
CA LEU A 95 -11.49 -6.13 13.43
C LEU A 95 -11.91 -4.95 14.35
N GLU A 96 -11.89 -5.15 15.66
CA GLU A 96 -12.18 -4.10 16.65
C GLU A 96 -11.16 -2.95 16.59
N GLU A 97 -9.89 -3.25 16.36
CA GLU A 97 -8.83 -2.25 16.17
C GLU A 97 -9.18 -1.33 15.00
N ASN A 98 -9.55 -1.89 13.83
CA ASN A 98 -10.00 -1.11 12.68
C ASN A 98 -11.23 -0.24 13.02
N VAL A 99 -12.26 -0.84 13.61
CA VAL A 99 -13.50 -0.12 13.95
C VAL A 99 -13.25 1.05 14.90
N ASN A 100 -12.48 0.82 15.96
CA ASN A 100 -12.18 1.83 16.96
C ASN A 100 -11.35 2.97 16.34
N PHE A 101 -10.36 2.63 15.54
CA PHE A 101 -9.54 3.61 14.84
C PHE A 101 -10.35 4.43 13.84
N ILE A 102 -11.18 3.80 13.01
CA ILE A 102 -12.02 4.50 12.01
C ILE A 102 -12.94 5.51 12.70
N LYS A 103 -13.63 5.11 13.78
CA LYS A 103 -14.49 6.02 14.55
C LYS A 103 -13.71 7.20 15.14
N LYS A 104 -12.51 6.95 15.67
CA LYS A 104 -11.60 7.98 16.18
C LYS A 104 -11.16 8.94 15.07
N ALA A 105 -10.78 8.42 13.92
CA ALA A 105 -10.34 9.22 12.76
C ALA A 105 -11.48 10.07 12.19
N GLN A 106 -12.69 9.51 12.04
CA GLN A 106 -13.89 10.22 11.60
C GLN A 106 -14.24 11.39 12.54
N ALA A 107 -14.19 11.17 13.85
CA ALA A 107 -14.45 12.22 14.85
C ALA A 107 -13.41 13.36 14.81
N ARG A 108 -12.17 13.05 14.49
CA ARG A 108 -11.07 14.02 14.38
C ARG A 108 -11.12 14.82 13.08
N ASN A 109 -11.60 14.23 11.99
CA ASN A 109 -11.77 14.83 10.66
C ASN A 109 -10.52 15.60 10.18
N ASN A 110 -9.40 14.90 10.12
CA ASN A 110 -8.12 15.45 9.61
C ASN A 110 -7.61 14.65 8.40
N ARG A 111 -6.30 14.79 8.08
CA ARG A 111 -5.66 14.11 6.94
C ARG A 111 -5.43 12.60 7.13
N VAL A 112 -5.69 12.05 8.31
CA VAL A 112 -5.57 10.61 8.59
C VAL A 112 -6.96 10.01 8.72
N THR A 113 -7.25 9.02 7.88
CA THR A 113 -8.53 8.30 7.82
C THR A 113 -8.30 6.81 7.93
N GLY A 114 -9.35 6.01 7.98
CA GLY A 114 -9.22 4.57 8.13
C GLY A 114 -10.12 3.76 7.20
N ARG A 115 -9.68 2.54 6.90
CA ARG A 115 -10.45 1.47 6.24
C ARG A 115 -10.34 0.19 7.06
N ILE A 116 -11.16 -0.82 6.78
CA ILE A 116 -10.98 -2.14 7.40
C ILE A 116 -9.98 -2.92 6.57
N GLY A 117 -8.85 -3.27 7.18
CA GLY A 117 -7.84 -4.14 6.59
C GLY A 117 -8.13 -5.61 6.86
N VAL A 118 -7.90 -6.45 5.86
CA VAL A 118 -8.01 -7.91 5.93
C VAL A 118 -6.78 -8.51 5.25
N HIS A 119 -6.23 -9.59 5.82
CA HIS A 119 -5.04 -10.20 5.21
C HIS A 119 -5.40 -10.83 3.85
N THR A 120 -5.83 -12.08 3.85
CA THR A 120 -6.03 -12.84 2.60
C THR A 120 -7.13 -13.89 2.74
N THR A 121 -7.51 -14.52 1.61
CA THR A 121 -8.48 -15.61 1.60
C THR A 121 -7.98 -16.89 2.29
N PHE A 122 -6.66 -17.11 2.40
CA PHE A 122 -6.14 -18.33 3.05
C PHE A 122 -5.93 -18.18 4.55
N THR A 123 -5.91 -16.96 5.07
CA THR A 123 -5.78 -16.68 6.52
C THR A 123 -7.09 -16.24 7.17
N CYS A 124 -8.12 -15.98 6.37
CA CYS A 124 -9.43 -15.57 6.84
C CYS A 124 -10.50 -16.61 6.48
N SER A 125 -11.41 -16.90 7.42
CA SER A 125 -12.56 -17.74 7.13
C SER A 125 -13.65 -16.95 6.35
N THR A 126 -14.55 -17.70 5.72
CA THR A 126 -15.72 -17.09 5.04
C THR A 126 -16.54 -16.23 6.00
N GLU A 127 -16.76 -16.72 7.22
CA GLU A 127 -17.51 -16.03 8.26
C GLU A 127 -16.84 -14.71 8.68
N LEU A 128 -15.50 -14.71 8.79
CA LEU A 128 -14.73 -13.50 9.08
C LEU A 128 -14.85 -12.48 7.95
N LEU A 129 -14.70 -12.91 6.69
CA LEU A 129 -14.84 -12.04 5.53
C LEU A 129 -16.25 -11.44 5.43
N GLN A 130 -17.28 -12.23 5.65
CA GLN A 130 -18.66 -11.75 5.67
C GLN A 130 -18.93 -10.79 6.84
N LYS A 131 -18.36 -11.05 8.02
CA LYS A 131 -18.43 -10.15 9.18
C LYS A 131 -17.73 -8.82 8.90
N VAL A 132 -16.58 -8.84 8.21
CA VAL A 132 -15.89 -7.62 7.77
C VAL A 132 -16.81 -6.77 6.88
N CYS A 133 -17.46 -7.35 5.87
CA CYS A 133 -18.39 -6.63 5.01
C CYS A 133 -19.55 -6.02 5.81
N ALA A 134 -20.20 -6.81 6.67
CA ALA A 134 -21.30 -6.32 7.50
C ALA A 134 -20.86 -5.17 8.42
N THR A 135 -19.68 -5.28 9.02
CA THR A 135 -19.11 -4.22 9.86
C THR A 135 -18.78 -2.96 9.05
N ALA A 136 -18.22 -3.14 7.85
CA ALA A 136 -17.92 -2.04 6.95
C ALA A 136 -19.17 -1.25 6.56
N ASP A 137 -20.27 -1.96 6.27
CA ASP A 137 -21.57 -1.35 5.97
C ASP A 137 -22.15 -0.60 7.18
N GLU A 138 -22.03 -1.17 8.39
CA GLU A 138 -22.51 -0.55 9.62
C GLU A 138 -21.83 0.79 9.94
N ILE A 139 -20.51 0.87 9.72
CA ILE A 139 -19.73 2.07 10.07
C ILE A 139 -19.42 2.98 8.87
N GLY A 140 -19.89 2.62 7.66
CA GLY A 140 -19.64 3.38 6.44
C GLY A 140 -18.15 3.45 6.06
N ALA A 141 -17.44 2.33 6.14
CA ALA A 141 -16.00 2.24 5.83
C ALA A 141 -15.72 1.35 4.63
N GLY A 142 -14.67 1.68 3.87
CA GLY A 142 -14.16 0.80 2.82
C GLY A 142 -13.31 -0.34 3.36
N VAL A 143 -13.00 -1.31 2.51
CA VAL A 143 -12.23 -2.52 2.83
C VAL A 143 -10.97 -2.60 1.97
N MET A 144 -9.90 -3.17 2.52
CA MET A 144 -8.64 -3.44 1.81
C MET A 144 -8.17 -4.87 2.09
N MET A 145 -7.61 -5.55 1.07
CA MET A 145 -7.17 -6.95 1.20
C MET A 145 -6.08 -7.30 0.18
N HIS A 146 -5.14 -8.17 0.55
CA HIS A 146 -4.21 -8.81 -0.39
C HIS A 146 -4.95 -9.82 -1.26
N MET A 147 -4.67 -9.82 -2.56
CA MET A 147 -5.41 -10.64 -3.52
C MET A 147 -4.49 -11.32 -4.52
N ALA A 148 -4.45 -12.65 -4.45
CA ALA A 148 -3.74 -13.49 -5.41
C ALA A 148 -2.32 -13.00 -5.72
N ASP A 149 -1.59 -12.57 -4.69
CA ASP A 149 -0.21 -12.11 -4.77
C ASP A 149 0.76 -13.24 -5.10
N ASP A 150 0.46 -14.47 -4.69
CA ASP A 150 1.20 -15.70 -4.96
C ASP A 150 0.30 -16.80 -5.54
N ARG A 151 0.92 -17.80 -6.16
CA ARG A 151 0.21 -18.99 -6.68
C ARG A 151 -0.46 -19.80 -5.57
N TYR A 152 0.09 -19.75 -4.36
CA TYR A 152 -0.49 -20.45 -3.21
C TYR A 152 -1.89 -19.90 -2.88
N HIS A 153 -2.11 -18.61 -2.97
CA HIS A 153 -3.43 -17.98 -2.83
C HIS A 153 -4.47 -18.62 -3.74
N VAL A 154 -4.13 -18.75 -5.03
CA VAL A 154 -5.03 -19.37 -6.03
C VAL A 154 -5.22 -20.84 -5.74
N TYR A 155 -4.14 -21.54 -5.41
CA TYR A 155 -4.18 -22.98 -5.09
C TYR A 155 -5.04 -23.24 -3.84
N ASP A 156 -4.80 -22.55 -2.73
CA ASP A 156 -5.52 -22.78 -1.48
C ASP A 156 -7.01 -22.48 -1.63
N THR A 157 -7.35 -21.34 -2.22
CA THR A 157 -8.75 -20.94 -2.44
C THR A 157 -9.47 -21.95 -3.34
N THR A 158 -8.82 -22.37 -4.45
CA THR A 158 -9.39 -23.38 -5.35
C THR A 158 -9.55 -24.74 -4.67
N ARG A 159 -8.57 -25.15 -3.88
CA ARG A 159 -8.62 -26.43 -3.14
C ARG A 159 -9.74 -26.44 -2.08
N ARG A 160 -9.94 -25.34 -1.37
CA ARG A 160 -10.92 -25.25 -0.25
C ARG A 160 -12.35 -25.08 -0.76
N PHE A 161 -12.53 -24.28 -1.78
CA PHE A 161 -13.86 -23.82 -2.21
C PHE A 161 -14.26 -24.25 -3.62
N GLY A 162 -13.35 -24.85 -4.39
CA GLY A 162 -13.60 -25.22 -5.78
C GLY A 162 -13.66 -24.01 -6.75
N LEU A 163 -13.36 -22.82 -6.26
CA LEU A 163 -13.45 -21.55 -6.99
C LEU A 163 -12.08 -20.84 -7.01
N ARG A 164 -11.80 -20.10 -8.07
CA ARG A 164 -10.68 -19.16 -8.08
C ARG A 164 -10.98 -17.96 -7.15
N PRO A 165 -9.95 -17.25 -6.66
CA PRO A 165 -10.14 -16.19 -5.65
C PRO A 165 -11.23 -15.17 -5.99
N THR A 166 -11.27 -14.62 -7.20
CA THR A 166 -12.30 -13.64 -7.60
C THR A 166 -13.70 -14.22 -7.56
N ALA A 167 -13.89 -15.43 -8.11
CA ALA A 167 -15.19 -16.10 -8.11
C ALA A 167 -15.64 -16.48 -6.69
N TYR A 168 -14.71 -16.85 -5.82
CA TYR A 168 -15.00 -17.09 -4.42
C TYR A 168 -15.45 -15.82 -3.69
N LEU A 169 -14.74 -14.71 -3.88
CA LEU A 169 -15.12 -13.43 -3.28
C LEU A 169 -16.48 -12.92 -3.81
N GLU A 170 -16.79 -13.17 -5.09
CA GLU A 170 -18.11 -12.88 -5.66
C GLU A 170 -19.19 -13.74 -5.00
N ASP A 171 -18.95 -15.04 -4.86
CA ASP A 171 -19.89 -16.02 -4.29
C ASP A 171 -20.28 -15.69 -2.84
N ILE A 172 -19.31 -15.28 -2.03
CA ILE A 172 -19.54 -14.90 -0.62
C ILE A 172 -20.03 -13.45 -0.43
N GLY A 173 -20.18 -12.67 -1.52
CA GLY A 173 -20.66 -11.29 -1.47
C GLY A 173 -19.62 -10.28 -0.94
N PHE A 174 -18.31 -10.57 -1.09
CA PHE A 174 -17.24 -9.70 -0.59
C PHE A 174 -16.90 -8.55 -1.55
N LEU A 175 -17.22 -8.69 -2.85
CA LEU A 175 -16.90 -7.66 -3.84
C LEU A 175 -17.82 -6.45 -3.71
N ARG A 176 -17.24 -5.26 -3.61
CA ARG A 176 -17.94 -4.00 -3.33
C ARG A 176 -17.18 -2.79 -3.92
N PRO A 177 -17.87 -1.65 -4.18
CA PRO A 177 -17.23 -0.51 -4.87
C PRO A 177 -16.16 0.22 -4.05
N ASP A 178 -16.09 0.02 -2.75
CA ASP A 178 -15.07 0.57 -1.85
C ASP A 178 -14.00 -0.46 -1.43
N LEU A 179 -13.90 -1.57 -2.17
CA LEU A 179 -12.86 -2.58 -1.98
C LEU A 179 -11.61 -2.22 -2.78
N ILE A 180 -10.46 -2.21 -2.09
CA ILE A 180 -9.13 -2.10 -2.68
C ILE A 180 -8.46 -3.48 -2.55
N LEU A 181 -8.02 -4.03 -3.68
CA LEU A 181 -7.28 -5.28 -3.71
C LEU A 181 -5.82 -5.01 -4.10
N PHE A 182 -4.90 -5.54 -3.29
CA PHE A 182 -3.46 -5.38 -3.50
C PHE A 182 -2.91 -6.47 -4.40
N HIS A 183 -1.87 -6.16 -5.18
CA HIS A 183 -1.10 -7.05 -6.06
C HIS A 183 -1.87 -7.58 -7.26
N CYS A 184 -2.84 -8.45 -7.07
CA CYS A 184 -3.65 -9.07 -8.13
C CYS A 184 -2.80 -9.81 -9.19
N SER A 185 -1.70 -10.47 -8.75
CA SER A 185 -0.67 -11.03 -9.66
C SER A 185 -1.13 -12.26 -10.45
N TYR A 186 -1.94 -13.12 -9.82
CA TYR A 186 -2.34 -14.43 -10.38
C TYR A 186 -3.84 -14.53 -10.70
N LEU A 187 -4.44 -13.41 -11.07
CA LEU A 187 -5.84 -13.36 -11.52
C LEU A 187 -6.01 -13.91 -12.94
N ASP A 188 -7.25 -14.24 -13.29
CA ASP A 188 -7.62 -14.67 -14.66
C ASP A 188 -7.80 -13.45 -15.55
N PRO A 189 -6.90 -13.19 -16.54
CA PRO A 189 -6.96 -11.98 -17.35
C PRO A 189 -8.17 -11.90 -18.28
N TRP A 190 -8.89 -13.00 -18.47
CA TRP A 190 -10.04 -13.09 -19.35
C TRP A 190 -11.38 -12.93 -18.61
N LYS A 191 -11.44 -13.29 -17.33
CA LYS A 191 -12.69 -13.30 -16.56
C LYS A 191 -12.72 -12.23 -15.48
N ASP A 192 -11.64 -12.08 -14.70
CA ASP A 192 -11.62 -11.25 -13.51
C ASP A 192 -11.77 -9.75 -13.81
N PRO A 193 -11.25 -9.19 -14.94
CA PRO A 193 -11.45 -7.78 -15.25
C PRO A 193 -12.93 -7.37 -15.39
N ALA A 194 -13.75 -8.22 -16.00
CA ALA A 194 -15.18 -7.94 -16.15
C ALA A 194 -15.92 -7.97 -14.80
N ILE A 195 -15.52 -8.87 -13.89
CA ILE A 195 -16.07 -8.95 -12.53
C ILE A 195 -15.65 -7.73 -11.73
N PHE A 196 -14.37 -7.34 -11.74
CA PHE A 196 -13.88 -6.15 -11.04
C PHE A 196 -14.59 -4.90 -11.54
N LYS A 197 -14.77 -4.76 -12.84
CA LYS A 197 -15.53 -3.63 -13.42
C LYS A 197 -16.99 -3.62 -12.98
N LYS A 198 -17.63 -4.78 -12.94
CA LYS A 198 -19.04 -4.93 -12.50
C LYS A 198 -19.26 -4.42 -11.06
N TYR A 199 -18.33 -4.74 -10.17
CA TYR A 199 -18.39 -4.37 -8.75
C TYR A 199 -17.63 -3.08 -8.42
N ASP A 200 -17.02 -2.45 -9.42
CA ASP A 200 -16.18 -1.25 -9.26
C ASP A 200 -15.04 -1.43 -8.24
N VAL A 201 -14.46 -2.62 -8.21
CA VAL A 201 -13.30 -2.95 -7.36
C VAL A 201 -12.07 -2.17 -7.85
N LYS A 202 -11.25 -1.68 -6.93
CA LYS A 202 -10.02 -0.94 -7.21
C LYS A 202 -8.79 -1.82 -6.99
N ILE A 203 -7.73 -1.56 -7.74
CA ILE A 203 -6.44 -2.28 -7.61
C ILE A 203 -5.34 -1.31 -7.17
N ALA A 204 -4.59 -1.70 -6.14
CA ALA A 204 -3.28 -1.12 -5.83
C ALA A 204 -2.19 -2.07 -6.37
N HIS A 205 -1.55 -1.63 -7.44
CA HIS A 205 -0.50 -2.38 -8.13
C HIS A 205 0.86 -2.09 -7.50
N ASN A 206 1.55 -3.13 -7.01
CA ASN A 206 2.84 -3.06 -6.32
C ASN A 206 3.95 -3.70 -7.18
N PRO A 207 4.36 -3.07 -8.30
CA PRO A 207 5.18 -3.73 -9.32
C PRO A 207 6.56 -4.13 -8.83
N GLU A 208 7.20 -3.31 -7.99
CA GLU A 208 8.54 -3.57 -7.53
C GLU A 208 8.59 -4.69 -6.50
N SER A 209 7.70 -4.67 -5.51
CA SER A 209 7.55 -5.77 -4.55
C SER A 209 7.29 -7.10 -5.27
N ASN A 210 6.35 -7.11 -6.19
CA ASN A 210 6.06 -8.31 -6.96
C ASN A 210 7.28 -8.79 -7.77
N ALA A 211 8.05 -7.88 -8.37
CA ALA A 211 9.26 -8.23 -9.12
C ALA A 211 10.36 -8.80 -8.23
N ILE A 212 10.56 -8.27 -7.01
CA ILE A 212 11.51 -8.79 -6.03
C ILE A 212 11.19 -10.25 -5.66
N PHE A 213 9.90 -10.58 -5.51
CA PHE A 213 9.45 -11.96 -5.28
C PHE A 213 9.36 -12.82 -6.55
N GLY A 214 9.75 -12.30 -7.71
CA GLY A 214 9.70 -13.02 -8.98
C GLY A 214 8.31 -13.09 -9.61
N PHE A 215 7.38 -12.23 -9.22
CA PHE A 215 6.05 -12.13 -9.79
C PHE A 215 5.95 -10.96 -10.77
N TRP A 216 5.05 -11.03 -11.72
CA TRP A 216 4.79 -9.93 -12.64
C TRP A 216 3.30 -9.85 -12.99
N PRO A 217 2.55 -9.13 -12.17
CA PRO A 217 1.12 -8.98 -12.40
C PRO A 217 0.85 -8.24 -13.70
N ASP A 218 -0.14 -8.72 -14.46
CA ASP A 218 -0.56 -8.11 -15.69
C ASP A 218 -1.75 -7.18 -15.45
N MET A 219 -1.50 -5.90 -15.43
CA MET A 219 -2.55 -4.89 -15.21
C MET A 219 -3.27 -4.47 -16.50
N MET A 220 -2.74 -4.80 -17.69
CA MET A 220 -3.32 -4.35 -18.95
C MET A 220 -4.76 -4.84 -19.20
N PRO A 221 -5.12 -6.09 -18.92
CA PRO A 221 -6.51 -6.55 -19.04
C PRO A 221 -7.48 -5.74 -18.14
N PHE A 222 -7.06 -5.40 -16.93
CA PHE A 222 -7.87 -4.62 -15.98
C PHE A 222 -8.00 -3.15 -16.42
N ILE A 223 -6.90 -2.52 -16.78
CA ILE A 223 -6.88 -1.14 -17.30
C ILE A 223 -7.74 -1.03 -18.57
N THR A 224 -7.62 -1.98 -19.50
CA THR A 224 -8.39 -2.02 -20.74
C THR A 224 -9.89 -2.22 -20.49
N ALA A 225 -10.25 -2.99 -19.47
CA ALA A 225 -11.64 -3.14 -19.04
C ALA A 225 -12.19 -1.91 -18.29
N GLY A 226 -11.34 -0.92 -17.99
CA GLY A 226 -11.71 0.29 -17.27
C GLY A 226 -11.82 0.09 -15.76
N VAL A 227 -11.07 -0.87 -15.22
CA VAL A 227 -10.85 -0.99 -13.75
C VAL A 227 -9.86 0.08 -13.32
N THR A 228 -10.13 0.73 -12.20
CA THR A 228 -9.22 1.73 -11.62
C THR A 228 -8.00 1.03 -11.01
N VAL A 229 -6.80 1.40 -11.49
CA VAL A 229 -5.52 0.86 -11.02
C VAL A 229 -4.62 2.02 -10.63
N GLY A 230 -4.22 2.06 -9.37
CA GLY A 230 -3.19 2.97 -8.84
C GLY A 230 -1.90 2.22 -8.56
N LEU A 231 -0.82 2.97 -8.26
CA LEU A 231 0.48 2.41 -7.87
C LEU A 231 0.63 2.37 -6.36
N GLY A 232 1.29 1.33 -5.86
CA GLY A 232 1.67 1.15 -4.47
C GLY A 232 3.12 0.71 -4.34
N THR A 233 3.67 0.88 -3.15
CA THR A 233 5.07 0.57 -2.81
C THR A 233 5.22 -0.81 -2.18
N ASP A 234 4.19 -1.26 -1.44
CA ASP A 234 4.37 -2.36 -0.50
C ASP A 234 5.48 -2.03 0.53
N GLY A 235 6.02 -3.00 1.23
CA GLY A 235 7.11 -2.82 2.19
C GLY A 235 8.52 -2.81 1.60
N GLN A 236 8.68 -2.75 0.28
CA GLN A 236 9.98 -2.99 -0.38
C GLN A 236 10.69 -1.72 -0.84
N THR A 237 9.97 -0.71 -1.27
CA THR A 237 10.56 0.54 -1.81
C THR A 237 9.84 1.78 -1.29
N HIS A 238 10.53 2.90 -1.37
CA HIS A 238 10.01 4.20 -0.90
C HIS A 238 9.97 5.26 -2.00
N SER A 239 10.21 4.88 -3.28
CA SER A 239 10.32 5.83 -4.38
C SER A 239 9.25 5.59 -5.44
N MET A 240 8.29 6.52 -5.56
CA MET A 240 7.28 6.44 -6.62
C MET A 240 7.90 6.54 -8.02
N PHE A 241 9.06 7.18 -8.18
CA PHE A 241 9.80 7.21 -9.46
C PHE A 241 10.28 5.82 -9.87
N GLU A 242 10.78 5.02 -8.92
CA GLU A 242 11.20 3.63 -9.15
C GLU A 242 10.01 2.74 -9.44
N ILE A 243 8.92 2.91 -8.70
CA ILE A 243 7.66 2.19 -8.91
C ILE A 243 7.11 2.41 -10.32
N MET A 244 7.06 3.68 -10.78
CA MET A 244 6.60 3.99 -12.14
C MET A 244 7.46 3.34 -13.21
N ARG A 245 8.80 3.41 -13.08
CA ARG A 245 9.73 2.77 -14.02
C ARG A 245 9.61 1.26 -14.02
N THR A 246 9.52 0.64 -12.86
CA THR A 246 9.38 -0.82 -12.73
C THR A 246 8.08 -1.30 -13.35
N ALA A 247 6.95 -0.66 -13.07
CA ALA A 247 5.66 -0.98 -13.68
C ALA A 247 5.75 -0.92 -15.22
N GLN A 248 6.33 0.16 -15.74
CA GLN A 248 6.48 0.36 -17.18
C GLN A 248 7.39 -0.69 -17.82
N MET A 249 8.55 -0.95 -17.25
CA MET A 249 9.51 -1.93 -17.78
C MET A 249 8.94 -3.34 -17.80
N ILE A 250 8.29 -3.78 -16.73
CA ILE A 250 7.67 -5.11 -16.62
C ILE A 250 6.64 -5.30 -17.73
N HIS A 251 5.74 -4.33 -17.96
CA HIS A 251 4.70 -4.45 -18.98
C HIS A 251 5.28 -4.36 -20.40
N ARG A 252 6.25 -3.48 -20.66
CA ARG A 252 6.93 -3.39 -21.97
C ARG A 252 7.68 -4.67 -22.32
N ILE A 253 8.35 -5.30 -21.37
CA ILE A 253 9.01 -6.60 -21.56
C ILE A 253 7.97 -7.68 -21.85
N LYS A 254 6.88 -7.71 -21.09
CA LYS A 254 5.84 -8.73 -21.24
C LYS A 254 5.14 -8.67 -22.60
N TYR A 255 4.86 -7.47 -23.08
CA TYR A 255 4.14 -7.26 -24.35
C TYR A 255 5.05 -7.05 -25.56
N GLU A 256 6.37 -6.96 -25.33
CA GLU A 256 7.36 -6.62 -26.39
C GLU A 256 6.99 -5.32 -27.12
N ASP A 257 6.41 -4.35 -26.38
CA ASP A 257 5.85 -3.13 -26.93
C ASP A 257 6.23 -1.91 -26.09
N LEU A 258 6.90 -0.92 -26.70
CA LEU A 258 7.31 0.32 -26.06
C LEU A 258 6.14 1.26 -25.74
N GLU A 259 4.99 1.07 -26.36
CA GLU A 259 3.80 1.89 -26.12
C GLU A 259 3.02 1.46 -24.87
N MET A 260 3.36 0.30 -24.29
CA MET A 260 2.73 -0.16 -23.05
C MET A 260 3.02 0.79 -21.88
N LEU A 261 1.95 1.20 -21.21
CA LEU A 261 1.97 2.12 -20.09
C LEU A 261 2.83 3.38 -20.38
N PRO A 262 2.37 4.27 -21.27
CA PRO A 262 3.10 5.49 -21.61
C PRO A 262 3.29 6.39 -20.36
N ASP A 263 4.32 7.23 -20.38
CA ASP A 263 4.75 8.04 -19.22
C ASP A 263 3.61 8.84 -18.59
N GLN A 264 2.73 9.43 -19.40
CA GLN A 264 1.56 10.15 -18.88
C GLN A 264 0.60 9.23 -18.12
N GLN A 265 0.43 7.98 -18.55
CA GLN A 265 -0.41 7.02 -17.85
C GLN A 265 0.25 6.61 -16.52
N MET A 266 1.57 6.40 -16.50
CA MET A 266 2.32 6.14 -15.26
C MET A 266 2.14 7.26 -14.25
N LEU A 267 2.32 8.51 -14.70
CA LEU A 267 2.12 9.68 -13.84
C LEU A 267 0.67 9.77 -13.32
N ARG A 268 -0.33 9.47 -14.16
CA ARG A 268 -1.73 9.40 -13.72
C ARG A 268 -1.96 8.30 -12.68
N MET A 269 -1.36 7.12 -12.87
CA MET A 269 -1.49 6.01 -11.89
C MET A 269 -0.85 6.36 -10.55
N ALA A 270 0.23 7.14 -10.55
CA ALA A 270 0.89 7.66 -9.35
C ALA A 270 0.15 8.86 -8.70
N THR A 271 -0.84 9.44 -9.36
CA THR A 271 -1.55 10.64 -8.90
C THR A 271 -3.06 10.46 -8.89
N ILE A 272 -3.77 10.88 -9.92
CA ILE A 272 -5.24 10.91 -9.93
C ILE A 272 -5.87 9.51 -9.91
N GLU A 273 -5.28 8.50 -10.54
CA GLU A 273 -5.80 7.13 -10.46
C GLU A 273 -5.56 6.55 -9.05
N GLY A 274 -4.41 6.84 -8.41
CA GLY A 274 -4.18 6.52 -6.99
C GLY A 274 -5.23 7.19 -6.08
N ALA A 275 -5.56 8.44 -6.33
CA ALA A 275 -6.64 9.14 -5.60
C ALA A 275 -8.00 8.47 -5.79
N LYS A 276 -8.33 7.99 -7.01
CA LYS A 276 -9.56 7.23 -7.29
C LYS A 276 -9.57 5.87 -6.57
N VAL A 277 -8.42 5.19 -6.47
CA VAL A 277 -8.30 3.95 -5.69
C VAL A 277 -8.72 4.21 -4.24
N LEU A 278 -8.31 5.33 -3.67
CA LEU A 278 -8.65 5.76 -2.32
C LEU A 278 -10.05 6.40 -2.21
N GLN A 279 -10.75 6.66 -3.34
CA GLN A 279 -12.00 7.42 -3.41
C GLN A 279 -11.86 8.85 -2.87
N MET A 280 -10.73 9.49 -3.20
CA MET A 280 -10.36 10.86 -2.79
C MET A 280 -10.09 11.78 -3.98
N GLU A 281 -10.47 11.40 -5.20
CA GLU A 281 -10.20 12.15 -6.43
C GLU A 281 -10.80 13.56 -6.46
N ASP A 282 -11.85 13.80 -5.68
CA ASP A 282 -12.42 15.14 -5.50
C ASP A 282 -11.58 16.04 -4.55
N GLN A 283 -10.63 15.45 -3.81
CA GLN A 283 -9.84 16.14 -2.81
C GLN A 283 -8.36 16.24 -3.19
N ILE A 284 -7.78 15.22 -3.81
CA ILE A 284 -6.33 15.10 -4.12
C ILE A 284 -6.10 14.51 -5.52
N GLY A 285 -4.84 14.31 -5.90
CA GLY A 285 -4.42 13.64 -7.13
C GLY A 285 -4.28 14.55 -8.34
N SER A 286 -4.66 15.83 -8.23
CA SER A 286 -4.44 16.85 -9.26
C SER A 286 -4.40 18.25 -8.65
N LEU A 287 -3.78 19.20 -9.37
CA LEU A 287 -3.70 20.61 -8.98
C LEU A 287 -4.91 21.35 -9.55
N GLU A 288 -5.98 21.44 -8.78
CA GLU A 288 -7.23 22.08 -9.16
C GLU A 288 -7.75 22.98 -8.04
N VAL A 289 -8.44 24.08 -8.42
CA VAL A 289 -9.09 24.95 -7.43
C VAL A 289 -10.15 24.17 -6.67
N GLY A 290 -10.08 24.22 -5.35
CA GLY A 290 -11.00 23.52 -4.45
C GLY A 290 -10.45 22.21 -3.89
N LYS A 291 -9.40 21.62 -4.47
CA LYS A 291 -8.70 20.47 -3.91
C LYS A 291 -7.71 20.87 -2.82
N LYS A 292 -7.28 19.89 -2.06
CA LYS A 292 -6.23 20.02 -1.05
C LYS A 292 -4.91 20.40 -1.71
N ALA A 293 -4.16 21.28 -1.06
CA ALA A 293 -2.85 21.69 -1.54
C ALA A 293 -1.80 20.62 -1.19
N ASP A 294 -1.79 19.55 -1.95
CA ASP A 294 -0.75 18.52 -1.95
C ASP A 294 0.15 18.80 -3.17
N ILE A 295 1.35 19.35 -2.94
CA ILE A 295 2.22 19.89 -3.99
C ILE A 295 3.65 19.39 -3.78
N VAL A 296 4.26 18.92 -4.86
CA VAL A 296 5.67 18.50 -4.87
C VAL A 296 6.45 19.36 -5.84
N LEU A 297 7.52 19.99 -5.36
CA LEU A 297 8.46 20.73 -6.19
C LEU A 297 9.68 19.85 -6.48
N ILE A 298 9.99 19.71 -7.75
CA ILE A 298 11.10 18.90 -8.25
C ILE A 298 12.11 19.84 -8.92
N ASN A 299 13.38 19.69 -8.56
CA ASN A 299 14.47 20.43 -9.18
C ASN A 299 14.68 19.94 -10.62
N ASP A 300 14.65 20.87 -11.57
CA ASP A 300 14.97 20.57 -12.97
C ASP A 300 16.48 20.32 -13.12
N ARG A 301 16.83 19.09 -13.43
CA ARG A 301 18.21 18.65 -13.79
C ARG A 301 18.26 18.13 -15.21
N SER A 302 17.24 18.41 -16.01
CA SER A 302 17.20 17.96 -17.40
C SER A 302 18.33 18.57 -18.24
N THR A 303 18.85 17.79 -19.16
CA THR A 303 19.88 18.25 -20.12
C THR A 303 19.24 18.87 -21.37
N VAL A 304 17.93 18.80 -21.49
CA VAL A 304 17.14 19.35 -22.59
C VAL A 304 15.99 20.20 -22.01
N PRO A 305 15.52 21.24 -22.72
CA PRO A 305 14.41 22.03 -22.24
C PRO A 305 13.15 21.20 -22.00
N LEU A 306 12.47 21.42 -20.85
CA LEU A 306 11.22 20.77 -20.52
C LEU A 306 10.01 21.53 -21.10
N PHE A 307 9.11 20.77 -21.70
CA PHE A 307 7.85 21.22 -22.25
C PHE A 307 6.73 20.24 -21.90
N GLU A 308 5.51 20.63 -22.15
CA GLU A 308 4.33 19.77 -21.91
C GLU A 308 4.46 18.38 -22.53
N VAL A 309 5.10 18.27 -23.71
CA VAL A 309 5.25 17.00 -24.44
C VAL A 309 6.26 16.03 -23.84
N ASN A 310 7.25 16.50 -23.07
CA ASN A 310 8.35 15.67 -22.55
C ASN A 310 8.47 15.66 -21.01
N VAL A 311 7.72 16.49 -20.30
CA VAL A 311 7.80 16.56 -18.83
C VAL A 311 7.42 15.25 -18.16
N ALA A 312 6.41 14.55 -18.65
CA ALA A 312 6.04 13.22 -18.11
C ALA A 312 7.15 12.20 -18.32
N ASN A 313 7.81 12.20 -19.50
CA ASN A 313 8.95 11.34 -19.76
C ASN A 313 10.13 11.66 -18.83
N TYR A 314 10.41 12.94 -18.58
CA TYR A 314 11.43 13.37 -17.63
C TYR A 314 11.12 12.86 -16.20
N LEU A 315 9.88 13.07 -15.73
CA LEU A 315 9.46 12.66 -14.39
C LEU A 315 9.53 11.14 -14.21
N VAL A 316 9.06 10.37 -15.18
CA VAL A 316 9.04 8.90 -15.10
C VAL A 316 10.42 8.30 -15.38
N GLY A 317 11.08 8.77 -16.44
CA GLY A 317 12.29 8.14 -16.95
C GLY A 317 13.59 8.59 -16.28
N THR A 318 13.64 9.79 -15.70
CA THR A 318 14.89 10.42 -15.28
C THR A 318 14.90 10.86 -13.83
N CYS A 319 13.79 11.40 -13.30
CA CYS A 319 13.75 11.92 -11.94
C CYS A 319 14.01 10.85 -10.89
N GLU A 320 14.68 11.26 -9.84
CA GLU A 320 15.01 10.49 -8.66
C GLU A 320 14.47 11.19 -7.40
N ARG A 321 14.38 10.46 -6.28
CA ARG A 321 13.96 11.05 -5.00
C ARG A 321 14.81 12.26 -4.56
N VAL A 322 16.08 12.30 -4.95
CA VAL A 322 17.00 13.42 -4.65
C VAL A 322 16.66 14.70 -5.40
N ASP A 323 15.82 14.65 -6.42
CA ASP A 323 15.37 15.80 -7.17
C ASP A 323 14.16 16.50 -6.49
N VAL A 324 13.49 15.84 -5.57
CA VAL A 324 12.40 16.41 -4.78
C VAL A 324 12.98 17.42 -3.79
N SER A 325 12.59 18.67 -3.94
CA SER A 325 13.09 19.76 -3.09
C SER A 325 12.10 20.17 -2.00
N THR A 326 10.82 20.22 -2.31
CA THR A 326 9.80 20.69 -1.38
C THR A 326 8.54 19.83 -1.49
N VAL A 327 7.96 19.47 -0.35
CA VAL A 327 6.70 18.74 -0.26
C VAL A 327 5.74 19.50 0.63
N VAL A 328 4.54 19.75 0.09
CA VAL A 328 3.42 20.39 0.80
C VAL A 328 2.29 19.37 0.87
N ILE A 329 1.73 19.15 2.07
CA ILE A 329 0.60 18.24 2.30
C ILE A 329 -0.51 19.00 3.03
N ASP A 330 -1.70 19.04 2.44
CA ASP A 330 -2.85 19.79 2.96
C ASP A 330 -2.52 21.26 3.29
N GLY A 331 -1.67 21.88 2.43
CA GLY A 331 -1.20 23.26 2.59
C GLY A 331 -0.07 23.46 3.61
N GLN A 332 0.36 22.43 4.32
CA GLN A 332 1.49 22.48 5.23
C GLN A 332 2.78 22.04 4.53
N VAL A 333 3.81 22.87 4.57
CA VAL A 333 5.14 22.49 4.10
C VAL A 333 5.72 21.49 5.10
N VAL A 334 5.94 20.24 4.67
CA VAL A 334 6.48 19.16 5.51
C VAL A 334 7.98 18.93 5.25
N MET A 335 8.42 19.19 4.02
CA MET A 335 9.84 19.18 3.63
C MET A 335 10.15 20.38 2.76
N LYS A 336 11.29 21.03 2.96
CA LYS A 336 11.78 22.16 2.16
C LYS A 336 13.27 22.08 1.96
N ASP A 337 13.72 22.24 0.71
CA ASP A 337 15.13 22.14 0.30
C ASP A 337 15.80 20.82 0.77
N GLY A 338 14.99 19.73 0.84
CA GLY A 338 15.43 18.42 1.31
C GLY A 338 15.41 18.22 2.83
N GLU A 339 15.11 19.27 3.60
CA GLU A 339 15.08 19.24 5.08
C GLU A 339 13.65 19.06 5.58
N PHE A 340 13.42 18.14 6.53
CA PHE A 340 12.12 17.95 7.17
C PHE A 340 11.86 19.05 8.20
N LEU A 341 10.61 19.55 8.22
CA LEU A 341 10.23 20.67 9.10
C LEU A 341 9.47 20.21 10.36
N LEU A 342 8.98 18.99 10.40
CA LEU A 342 8.12 18.49 11.49
C LEU A 342 8.83 17.46 12.36
N VAL A 343 9.86 16.80 11.84
CA VAL A 343 10.59 15.72 12.50
C VAL A 343 12.09 15.94 12.39
N ASP A 344 12.83 15.45 13.39
CA ASP A 344 14.29 15.34 13.32
C ASP A 344 14.66 13.97 12.75
N GLU A 345 15.16 13.96 11.51
CA GLU A 345 15.48 12.74 10.78
C GLU A 345 16.56 11.89 11.47
N ASP A 346 17.57 12.53 12.06
CA ASP A 346 18.65 11.82 12.73
C ASP A 346 18.14 11.16 14.03
N GLU A 347 17.23 11.84 14.74
CA GLU A 347 16.56 11.25 15.91
C GLU A 347 15.69 10.06 15.52
N VAL A 348 14.89 10.19 14.43
CA VAL A 348 14.05 9.09 13.93
C VAL A 348 14.92 7.91 13.55
N ARG A 349 15.99 8.14 12.78
CA ARG A 349 16.94 7.10 12.37
C ARG A 349 17.54 6.37 13.57
N ALA A 350 18.03 7.12 14.58
CA ALA A 350 18.61 6.55 15.78
C ALA A 350 17.61 5.68 16.57
N LYS A 351 16.37 6.16 16.74
CA LYS A 351 15.29 5.40 17.39
C LYS A 351 14.94 4.12 16.62
N THR A 352 14.79 4.23 15.30
CA THR A 352 14.47 3.07 14.43
C THR A 352 15.55 2.00 14.51
N GLN A 353 16.83 2.39 14.44
CA GLN A 353 17.94 1.46 14.61
C GLN A 353 17.93 0.79 15.99
N ALA A 354 17.68 1.55 17.05
CA ALA A 354 17.62 1.00 18.41
C ALA A 354 16.48 -0.04 18.56
N GLU A 355 15.31 0.23 18.01
CA GLU A 355 14.18 -0.70 18.04
C GLU A 355 14.40 -1.93 17.14
N ALA A 356 15.02 -1.77 15.97
CA ALA A 356 15.41 -2.89 15.12
C ALA A 356 16.37 -3.84 15.85
N VAL A 357 17.36 -3.32 16.57
CA VAL A 357 18.29 -4.13 17.39
C VAL A 357 17.54 -4.91 18.49
N LYS A 358 16.49 -4.34 19.10
CA LYS A 358 15.67 -5.06 20.07
C LYS A 358 14.95 -6.24 19.42
N LEU A 359 14.32 -6.03 18.27
CA LEU A 359 13.65 -7.08 17.51
C LEU A 359 14.63 -8.18 17.08
N TRP A 360 15.83 -7.80 16.61
CA TRP A 360 16.87 -8.76 16.23
C TRP A 360 17.31 -9.62 17.43
N LYS A 361 17.47 -9.02 18.61
CA LYS A 361 17.80 -9.77 19.84
C LYS A 361 16.72 -10.79 20.21
N VAL A 362 15.45 -10.41 20.13
CA VAL A 362 14.33 -11.33 20.40
C VAL A 362 14.34 -12.50 19.42
N ASN A 363 14.76 -12.27 18.18
CA ASN A 363 14.89 -13.30 17.14
C ASN A 363 16.19 -14.11 17.22
N GLY A 364 17.12 -13.76 18.10
CA GLY A 364 18.44 -14.38 18.18
C GLY A 364 19.35 -14.06 17.00
N TRP A 365 19.09 -12.95 16.31
CA TRP A 365 19.89 -12.51 15.17
C TRP A 365 21.15 -11.74 15.62
N PRO A 366 22.21 -11.70 14.79
CA PRO A 366 23.40 -10.90 15.09
C PRO A 366 23.03 -9.44 15.32
N THR A 367 23.64 -8.83 16.34
CA THR A 367 23.48 -7.40 16.63
C THR A 367 24.84 -6.72 16.64
N PRO A 368 24.93 -5.44 16.28
CA PRO A 368 26.20 -4.69 16.33
C PRO A 368 26.88 -4.71 17.68
#